data_6406e85b3c510b345510014901778cd6
#
_entry.id   6406e85b3c510b345510014901778cd6
#
_cell.length_a   1.000
_cell.length_b   1.000
_cell.length_c   1.000
_cell.angle_alpha   90.00
_cell.angle_beta   90.00
_cell.angle_gamma   90.00
#
_symmetry.space_group_name_H-M   'P 1'
#
loop_
_entity.id
_entity.type
_entity.pdbx_description
1 polymer ?
#
loop_
_entity_poly.entity_id
_entity_poly.type
_entity_poly.pdbx_seq_one_letter_code
_entity_poly.pdbx_strand_id
1 'polypeptide(L)'
;SDEEKMNRLLGLAKKYDASVCISGGNSATIHLMLENGIPEGINNLRLGESVLFGRERTNYEYLPGTSNDAFIMEAEIIESKEKPSMPIGKIGADSYGHVPVFTDRGIRKRAICALGRQDVDVETMWPVDEGVEIIGASSDHLIVDVTDCEKEFKTGDRICFRLGYFAVMRAFTSKYVEKIYEKQEIEKEKNESLYKVS
;
A
#
# COMPACT_ATOMS: atom_id res chain seq x y z
N SER A 1 8.25 -26.79 5.14
CA SER A 1 6.96 -26.06 4.99
C SER A 1 6.74 -25.15 6.19
N ASP A 2 5.82 -24.21 6.12
CA ASP A 2 5.51 -23.32 7.26
C ASP A 2 4.83 -24.09 8.39
N GLU A 3 4.07 -25.10 8.08
CA GLU A 3 3.53 -26.04 9.06
C GLU A 3 4.63 -26.76 9.85
N GLU A 4 5.70 -27.19 9.19
CA GLU A 4 6.84 -27.81 9.86
C GLU A 4 7.55 -26.84 10.81
N LYS A 5 7.70 -25.57 10.43
CA LYS A 5 8.27 -24.52 11.29
C LYS A 5 7.37 -24.26 12.52
N MET A 6 6.05 -24.24 12.33
CA MET A 6 5.10 -24.09 13.42
C MET A 6 5.13 -25.28 14.38
N ASN A 7 5.15 -26.50 13.87
CA ASN A 7 5.26 -27.71 14.68
C ASN A 7 6.58 -27.77 15.47
N ARG A 8 7.67 -27.29 14.88
CA ARG A 8 8.94 -27.17 15.57
C ARG A 8 8.88 -26.14 16.71
N LEU A 9 8.24 -24.98 16.47
CA LEU A 9 8.00 -23.96 17.49
C LEU A 9 7.21 -24.51 18.67
N LEU A 10 6.10 -25.21 18.38
CA LEU A 10 5.27 -25.85 19.40
C LEU A 10 6.04 -26.92 20.20
N GLY A 11 6.88 -27.69 19.52
CA GLY A 11 7.75 -28.67 20.18
C GLY A 11 8.75 -28.04 21.15
N LEU A 12 9.28 -26.85 20.81
CA LEU A 12 10.12 -26.05 21.71
C LEU A 12 9.31 -25.45 22.86
N ALA A 13 8.13 -24.89 22.56
CA ALA A 13 7.26 -24.25 23.55
C ALA A 13 6.77 -25.20 24.64
N LYS A 14 6.54 -26.48 24.31
CA LYS A 14 6.19 -27.53 25.29
C LYS A 14 7.21 -27.70 26.42
N LYS A 15 8.42 -27.17 26.27
CA LYS A 15 9.47 -27.19 27.30
C LYS A 15 9.36 -26.05 28.30
N TYR A 16 8.46 -25.09 28.05
CA TYR A 16 8.27 -23.92 28.86
C TYR A 16 6.89 -23.93 29.51
N ASP A 17 6.68 -23.07 30.50
CA ASP A 17 5.41 -22.94 31.23
C ASP A 17 4.25 -22.53 30.29
N ALA A 18 3.05 -23.04 30.52
CA ALA A 18 1.84 -22.76 29.77
C ALA A 18 1.39 -21.26 29.79
N SER A 19 1.99 -20.45 30.66
CA SER A 19 1.78 -18.98 30.68
C SER A 19 2.51 -18.22 29.60
N VAL A 20 3.37 -18.91 28.81
CA VAL A 20 4.21 -18.28 27.77
C VAL A 20 3.36 -17.92 26.55
N CYS A 21 3.59 -16.71 26.03
CA CYS A 21 3.04 -16.29 24.75
C CYS A 21 3.75 -17.02 23.60
N ILE A 22 3.03 -17.92 22.94
CA ILE A 22 3.52 -18.65 21.78
C ILE A 22 3.03 -17.96 20.52
N SER A 23 3.92 -17.14 19.94
CA SER A 23 3.62 -16.38 18.75
C SER A 23 4.01 -17.14 17.48
N GLY A 24 3.02 -17.64 16.76
CA GLY A 24 3.22 -18.37 15.50
C GLY A 24 2.30 -17.86 14.43
N GLY A 25 2.88 -17.21 13.40
CA GLY A 25 2.14 -16.71 12.25
C GLY A 25 2.14 -15.19 12.10
N ASN A 26 1.97 -14.77 10.86
CA ASN A 26 1.96 -13.38 10.42
C ASN A 26 1.08 -13.22 9.17
N SER A 27 1.08 -12.02 8.57
CA SER A 27 0.29 -11.75 7.35
C SER A 27 0.64 -12.65 6.16
N ALA A 28 1.81 -13.30 6.14
CA ALA A 28 2.17 -14.26 5.07
C ALA A 28 1.61 -15.67 5.30
N THR A 29 1.23 -16.01 6.53
CA THR A 29 0.72 -17.33 6.86
C THR A 29 -0.78 -17.33 7.21
N ILE A 30 -1.42 -16.17 7.19
CA ILE A 30 -2.83 -16.02 7.59
C ILE A 30 -3.78 -16.88 6.72
N HIS A 31 -3.49 -17.04 5.42
CA HIS A 31 -4.28 -17.89 4.54
C HIS A 31 -4.34 -19.34 5.01
N LEU A 32 -3.20 -19.91 5.46
CA LEU A 32 -3.15 -21.28 5.99
C LEU A 32 -4.01 -21.42 7.26
N MET A 33 -4.05 -20.37 8.07
CA MET A 33 -4.84 -20.37 9.29
C MET A 33 -6.33 -20.24 9.03
N LEU A 34 -6.72 -19.54 7.97
CA LEU A 34 -8.11 -19.45 7.54
C LEU A 34 -8.61 -20.77 6.93
N GLU A 35 -7.73 -21.49 6.23
CA GLU A 35 -8.05 -22.78 5.62
C GLU A 35 -8.04 -23.94 6.63
N ASN A 36 -7.04 -23.99 7.51
CA ASN A 36 -6.74 -25.15 8.35
C ASN A 36 -6.93 -24.88 9.86
N GLY A 37 -7.29 -23.66 10.24
CA GLY A 37 -7.33 -23.22 11.63
C GLY A 37 -5.96 -22.86 12.19
N ILE A 38 -5.97 -22.28 13.39
CA ILE A 38 -4.74 -21.94 14.12
C ILE A 38 -4.24 -23.21 14.81
N PRO A 39 -2.97 -23.62 14.59
CA PRO A 39 -2.41 -24.78 15.25
C PRO A 39 -2.53 -24.71 16.77
N GLU A 40 -2.93 -25.82 17.40
CA GLU A 40 -3.09 -25.90 18.86
C GLU A 40 -1.81 -25.49 19.58
N GLY A 41 -1.95 -24.63 20.58
CA GLY A 41 -0.83 -24.07 21.37
C GLY A 41 -0.29 -22.75 20.86
N ILE A 42 -0.67 -22.28 19.68
CA ILE A 42 -0.39 -20.91 19.24
C ILE A 42 -1.49 -20.01 19.81
N ASN A 43 -1.08 -19.00 20.59
CA ASN A 43 -1.99 -18.07 21.25
C ASN A 43 -1.74 -16.60 20.89
N ASN A 44 -0.85 -16.32 19.94
CA ASN A 44 -0.56 -14.98 19.47
C ASN A 44 -0.18 -14.98 17.98
N LEU A 45 -0.71 -14.02 17.22
CA LEU A 45 -0.37 -13.75 15.83
C LEU A 45 0.22 -12.34 15.69
N ARG A 46 1.14 -12.15 14.75
CA ARG A 46 1.70 -10.85 14.42
C ARG A 46 1.18 -10.39 13.07
N LEU A 47 0.02 -9.75 13.07
CA LEU A 47 -0.65 -9.26 11.87
C LEU A 47 -0.42 -7.77 11.73
N GLY A 48 0.07 -7.33 10.58
CA GLY A 48 0.25 -5.94 10.21
C GLY A 48 -0.44 -5.68 8.86
N GLU A 49 0.17 -6.10 7.77
CA GLU A 49 -0.34 -5.86 6.42
C GLU A 49 -1.76 -6.40 6.21
N SER A 50 -2.06 -7.58 6.72
CA SER A 50 -3.39 -8.19 6.60
C SER A 50 -4.49 -7.40 7.33
N VAL A 51 -4.16 -6.75 8.45
CA VAL A 51 -5.11 -5.88 9.17
C VAL A 51 -5.30 -4.54 8.46
N LEU A 52 -4.21 -3.96 7.94
CA LEU A 52 -4.23 -2.62 7.35
C LEU A 52 -4.78 -2.62 5.91
N PHE A 53 -4.57 -3.69 5.15
CA PHE A 53 -4.88 -3.74 3.72
C PHE A 53 -5.80 -4.90 3.35
N GLY A 54 -6.26 -5.69 4.31
CA GLY A 54 -7.18 -6.78 4.07
C GLY A 54 -6.65 -7.88 3.15
N ARG A 55 -5.33 -8.08 3.08
CA ARG A 55 -4.74 -9.09 2.20
C ARG A 55 -3.66 -9.91 2.89
N GLU A 56 -3.48 -11.14 2.43
CA GLU A 56 -2.35 -11.96 2.82
C GLU A 56 -1.10 -11.62 1.97
N ARG A 57 0.08 -11.92 2.50
CA ARG A 57 1.35 -11.50 1.91
C ARG A 57 1.95 -12.48 0.91
N THR A 58 1.56 -13.74 0.93
CA THR A 58 2.20 -14.79 0.13
C THR A 58 1.73 -14.77 -1.32
N ASN A 59 0.42 -14.77 -1.53
CA ASN A 59 -0.20 -14.75 -2.85
C ASN A 59 -0.78 -13.37 -3.21
N TYR A 60 -0.77 -12.42 -2.25
CA TYR A 60 -1.40 -11.10 -2.36
C TYR A 60 -2.92 -11.15 -2.59
N GLU A 61 -3.57 -12.21 -2.10
CA GLU A 61 -5.01 -12.36 -2.17
C GLU A 61 -5.71 -11.59 -1.04
N TYR A 62 -6.89 -11.06 -1.35
CA TYR A 62 -7.70 -10.35 -0.36
C TYR A 62 -8.39 -11.32 0.58
N LEU A 63 -8.40 -10.97 1.86
CA LEU A 63 -9.07 -11.74 2.91
C LEU A 63 -10.57 -11.46 2.88
N PRO A 64 -11.42 -12.49 3.01
CA PRO A 64 -12.88 -12.29 3.03
C PRO A 64 -13.33 -11.31 4.11
N GLY A 65 -14.24 -10.41 3.76
CA GLY A 65 -14.82 -9.43 4.70
C GLY A 65 -13.89 -8.30 5.10
N THR A 66 -12.79 -8.08 4.37
CA THR A 66 -11.86 -6.96 4.59
C THR A 66 -11.95 -5.92 3.48
N SER A 67 -11.40 -4.73 3.74
CA SER A 67 -11.29 -3.62 2.79
C SER A 67 -9.82 -3.26 2.56
N ASN A 68 -9.52 -2.66 1.39
CA ASN A 68 -8.18 -2.23 1.00
C ASN A 68 -8.07 -0.74 0.69
N ASP A 69 -9.09 0.03 1.04
CA ASP A 69 -9.22 1.47 0.76
C ASP A 69 -9.07 2.35 2.00
N ALA A 70 -8.51 1.79 3.07
CA ALA A 70 -8.35 2.49 4.34
C ALA A 70 -7.33 3.66 4.29
N PHE A 71 -6.47 3.70 3.26
CA PHE A 71 -5.41 4.70 3.14
C PHE A 71 -5.42 5.35 1.76
N ILE A 72 -5.69 6.65 1.75
CA ILE A 72 -5.63 7.48 0.55
C ILE A 72 -4.61 8.60 0.79
N MET A 73 -3.71 8.81 -0.17
CA MET A 73 -2.82 9.96 -0.22
C MET A 73 -3.38 10.99 -1.18
N GLU A 74 -3.51 12.22 -0.71
CA GLU A 74 -3.82 13.36 -1.56
C GLU A 74 -2.55 14.18 -1.79
N ALA A 75 -2.24 14.50 -3.05
CA ALA A 75 -1.11 15.32 -3.43
C ALA A 75 -1.57 16.51 -4.26
N GLU A 76 -1.20 17.72 -3.83
CA GLU A 76 -1.54 18.95 -4.53
C GLU A 76 -0.70 19.11 -5.80
N ILE A 77 -1.34 19.50 -6.89
CA ILE A 77 -0.71 19.81 -8.17
C ILE A 77 -0.13 21.23 -8.10
N ILE A 78 1.19 21.33 -8.24
CA ILE A 78 1.91 22.61 -8.26
C ILE A 78 2.21 23.10 -9.69
N GLU A 79 2.18 22.22 -10.68
CA GLU A 79 2.28 22.56 -12.10
C GLU A 79 1.43 21.59 -12.92
N SER A 80 0.71 22.12 -13.95
CA SER A 80 0.04 21.31 -14.96
C SER A 80 0.28 21.93 -16.33
N LYS A 81 0.97 21.18 -17.22
CA LYS A 81 1.37 21.68 -18.56
C LYS A 81 1.40 20.56 -19.60
N GLU A 82 1.17 20.95 -20.86
CA GLU A 82 1.50 20.10 -22.00
C GLU A 82 3.01 20.10 -22.25
N LYS A 83 3.58 18.90 -22.36
CA LYS A 83 5.01 18.68 -22.59
C LYS A 83 5.22 17.52 -23.56
N PRO A 84 6.30 17.52 -24.37
CA PRO A 84 6.70 16.34 -25.11
C PRO A 84 6.93 15.16 -24.16
N SER A 85 6.51 13.97 -24.57
CA SER A 85 6.76 12.74 -23.81
C SER A 85 8.25 12.38 -23.76
N MET A 86 8.97 12.73 -24.83
CA MET A 86 10.42 12.58 -24.88
C MET A 86 11.12 13.78 -24.24
N PRO A 87 12.06 13.55 -23.32
CA PRO A 87 12.93 14.58 -22.78
C PRO A 87 13.78 15.21 -23.90
N ILE A 88 13.98 16.53 -23.83
CA ILE A 88 14.87 17.25 -24.75
C ILE A 88 16.28 17.19 -24.17
N GLY A 89 17.25 16.71 -24.95
CA GLY A 89 18.66 16.65 -24.60
C GLY A 89 19.19 15.26 -24.27
N LYS A 90 20.39 15.19 -23.70
CA LYS A 90 21.02 13.92 -23.34
C LYS A 90 20.41 13.38 -22.05
N ILE A 91 19.87 12.18 -22.11
CA ILE A 91 19.31 11.49 -20.97
C ILE A 91 20.48 10.96 -20.12
N GLY A 92 20.53 11.38 -18.86
CA GLY A 92 21.47 10.89 -17.86
C GLY A 92 20.85 9.81 -16.98
N ALA A 93 21.67 9.27 -16.06
CA ALA A 93 21.19 8.37 -15.03
C ALA A 93 20.40 9.15 -13.96
N ASP A 94 19.42 8.49 -13.37
CA ASP A 94 18.71 8.97 -12.18
C ASP A 94 19.60 8.90 -10.92
N SER A 95 19.07 9.30 -9.78
CA SER A 95 19.77 9.27 -8.48
C SER A 95 20.18 7.86 -8.01
N TYR A 96 19.65 6.82 -8.64
CA TYR A 96 19.95 5.42 -8.36
C TYR A 96 20.88 4.78 -9.41
N GLY A 97 21.32 5.57 -10.39
CA GLY A 97 22.21 5.11 -11.46
C GLY A 97 21.48 4.40 -12.63
N HIS A 98 20.15 4.42 -12.66
CA HIS A 98 19.38 3.87 -13.78
C HIS A 98 19.22 4.91 -14.87
N VAL A 99 19.43 4.50 -16.12
CA VAL A 99 19.12 5.33 -17.29
C VAL A 99 17.67 5.03 -17.72
N PRO A 100 16.74 5.99 -17.54
CA PRO A 100 15.35 5.76 -17.92
C PRO A 100 15.20 5.63 -19.43
N VAL A 101 14.32 4.74 -19.87
CA VAL A 101 13.94 4.56 -21.27
C VAL A 101 12.59 5.23 -21.48
N PHE A 102 12.51 6.14 -22.43
CA PHE A 102 11.28 6.83 -22.79
C PHE A 102 10.77 6.35 -24.15
N THR A 103 9.45 6.20 -24.27
CA THR A 103 8.77 5.97 -25.54
C THR A 103 8.11 7.27 -25.99
N ASP A 104 8.26 7.64 -27.25
CA ASP A 104 7.60 8.82 -27.79
C ASP A 104 6.09 8.59 -27.90
N ARG A 105 5.33 9.36 -27.15
CA ARG A 105 3.84 9.37 -27.12
C ARG A 105 3.28 10.73 -27.56
N GLY A 106 4.13 11.57 -28.17
CA GLY A 106 3.77 12.92 -28.61
C GLY A 106 3.66 13.91 -27.44
N ILE A 107 2.76 14.87 -27.58
CA ILE A 107 2.48 15.87 -26.53
C ILE A 107 1.55 15.24 -25.49
N ARG A 108 1.95 15.35 -24.21
CA ARG A 108 1.23 14.78 -23.09
C ARG A 108 0.96 15.85 -22.04
N LYS A 109 -0.20 15.81 -21.39
CA LYS A 109 -0.52 16.67 -20.26
C LYS A 109 0.10 16.07 -19.00
N ARG A 110 1.09 16.75 -18.44
CA ARG A 110 1.80 16.32 -17.24
C ARG A 110 1.52 17.25 -16.08
N ALA A 111 1.33 16.66 -14.92
CA ALA A 111 1.23 17.38 -13.66
C ALA A 111 2.43 17.06 -12.77
N ILE A 112 2.86 18.03 -11.99
CA ILE A 112 3.84 17.90 -10.92
C ILE A 112 3.09 18.06 -9.62
N CYS A 113 3.21 17.09 -8.72
CA CYS A 113 2.60 17.13 -7.40
C CYS A 113 3.64 17.39 -6.32
N ALA A 114 3.25 18.11 -5.27
CA ALA A 114 4.05 18.38 -4.08
C ALA A 114 4.14 17.14 -3.16
N LEU A 115 4.71 16.06 -3.68
CA LEU A 115 4.90 14.78 -3.01
C LEU A 115 6.11 14.11 -3.63
N GLY A 116 7.01 13.54 -2.84
CA GLY A 116 8.19 12.89 -3.39
C GLY A 116 8.63 11.66 -2.61
N ARG A 117 9.76 11.10 -3.03
CA ARG A 117 10.33 9.86 -2.45
C ARG A 117 10.75 10.01 -0.97
N GLN A 118 10.91 11.24 -0.47
CA GLN A 118 11.15 11.46 0.96
C GLN A 118 9.89 11.15 1.80
N ASP A 119 8.70 11.30 1.21
CA ASP A 119 7.42 11.26 1.91
C ASP A 119 6.69 9.93 1.71
N VAL A 120 6.90 9.29 0.57
CA VAL A 120 6.17 8.08 0.18
C VAL A 120 7.05 7.13 -0.62
N ASP A 121 6.75 5.84 -0.56
CA ASP A 121 7.32 4.86 -1.48
C ASP A 121 6.47 4.80 -2.75
N VAL A 122 6.98 5.46 -3.80
CA VAL A 122 6.27 5.65 -5.07
C VAL A 122 5.99 4.34 -5.80
N GLU A 123 6.82 3.32 -5.58
CA GLU A 123 6.68 2.00 -6.20
C GLU A 123 5.49 1.20 -5.62
N THR A 124 5.01 1.60 -4.45
CA THR A 124 3.88 0.94 -3.77
C THR A 124 2.70 1.89 -3.59
N MET A 125 2.46 2.76 -4.56
CA MET A 125 1.25 3.58 -4.62
C MET A 125 0.68 3.61 -6.04
N TRP A 126 -0.64 3.79 -6.14
CA TRP A 126 -1.38 3.75 -7.40
C TRP A 126 -2.41 4.88 -7.47
N PRO A 127 -2.55 5.57 -8.61
CA PRO A 127 -3.60 6.57 -8.79
C PRO A 127 -4.99 5.96 -8.57
N VAL A 128 -5.90 6.76 -8.01
CA VAL A 128 -7.32 6.40 -7.86
C VAL A 128 -8.06 6.64 -9.15
N ASP A 129 -7.80 7.79 -9.79
CA ASP A 129 -8.43 8.17 -11.05
C ASP A 129 -7.83 7.35 -12.21
N GLU A 130 -8.69 6.73 -13.01
CA GLU A 130 -8.29 5.99 -14.21
C GLU A 130 -7.69 6.94 -15.26
N GLY A 131 -6.68 6.47 -15.99
CA GLY A 131 -5.97 7.27 -16.98
C GLY A 131 -4.89 8.18 -16.41
N VAL A 132 -4.69 8.21 -15.09
CA VAL A 132 -3.51 8.84 -14.47
C VAL A 132 -2.37 7.85 -14.39
N GLU A 133 -1.17 8.24 -14.84
CA GLU A 133 0.03 7.40 -14.83
C GLU A 133 1.16 8.08 -14.06
N ILE A 134 1.78 7.38 -13.12
CA ILE A 134 3.00 7.87 -12.43
C ILE A 134 4.18 7.70 -13.38
N ILE A 135 4.83 8.80 -13.73
CA ILE A 135 6.01 8.82 -14.62
C ILE A 135 7.30 8.67 -13.81
N GLY A 136 7.35 9.28 -12.65
CA GLY A 136 8.52 9.22 -11.78
C GLY A 136 8.46 10.22 -10.64
N ALA A 137 9.45 10.18 -9.78
CA ALA A 137 9.54 11.08 -8.64
C ALA A 137 10.98 11.43 -8.30
N SER A 138 11.18 12.70 -7.92
CA SER A 138 12.37 13.17 -7.21
C SER A 138 12.21 12.97 -5.70
N SER A 139 13.08 13.58 -4.91
CA SER A 139 12.96 13.58 -3.44
C SER A 139 11.62 14.20 -2.97
N ASP A 140 11.15 15.24 -3.64
CA ASP A 140 10.09 16.14 -3.21
C ASP A 140 9.01 16.43 -4.26
N HIS A 141 9.15 15.91 -5.48
CA HIS A 141 8.19 16.09 -6.57
C HIS A 141 7.81 14.75 -7.22
N LEU A 142 6.53 14.56 -7.44
CA LEU A 142 5.96 13.45 -8.20
C LEU A 142 5.50 13.97 -9.57
N ILE A 143 5.89 13.29 -10.62
CA ILE A 143 5.46 13.59 -12.00
C ILE A 143 4.44 12.54 -12.42
N VAL A 144 3.27 13.00 -12.83
CA VAL A 144 2.20 12.18 -13.38
C VAL A 144 1.81 12.63 -14.77
N ASP A 145 1.42 11.69 -15.61
CA ASP A 145 0.73 11.92 -16.88
C ASP A 145 -0.77 11.82 -16.64
N VAL A 146 -1.51 12.84 -17.04
CA VAL A 146 -2.96 12.92 -16.85
C VAL A 146 -3.71 13.05 -18.19
N THR A 147 -3.03 12.76 -19.29
CA THR A 147 -3.58 12.95 -20.64
C THR A 147 -4.79 12.08 -20.92
N ASP A 148 -4.76 10.84 -20.46
CA ASP A 148 -5.76 9.82 -20.75
C ASP A 148 -6.87 9.77 -19.65
N CYS A 149 -6.80 10.68 -18.66
CA CYS A 149 -7.81 10.79 -17.62
C CYS A 149 -8.99 11.65 -18.10
N GLU A 150 -10.21 11.18 -17.84
CA GLU A 150 -11.43 11.95 -18.16
C GLU A 150 -11.55 13.23 -17.32
N LYS A 151 -10.98 13.23 -16.12
CA LYS A 151 -10.97 14.38 -15.22
C LYS A 151 -9.91 15.39 -15.64
N GLU A 152 -10.31 16.64 -15.77
CA GLU A 152 -9.35 17.72 -15.99
C GLU A 152 -8.68 18.13 -14.68
N PHE A 153 -7.34 18.21 -14.72
CA PHE A 153 -6.51 18.64 -13.61
C PHE A 153 -5.79 19.95 -13.92
N LYS A 154 -5.79 20.86 -12.94
CA LYS A 154 -5.08 22.14 -12.98
C LYS A 154 -4.28 22.36 -11.69
N THR A 155 -3.41 23.35 -11.70
CA THR A 155 -2.63 23.75 -10.51
C THR A 155 -3.57 24.13 -9.36
N GLY A 156 -3.30 23.59 -8.18
CA GLY A 156 -4.12 23.71 -6.96
C GLY A 156 -5.12 22.57 -6.75
N ASP A 157 -5.40 21.75 -7.78
CA ASP A 157 -6.20 20.55 -7.59
C ASP A 157 -5.38 19.45 -6.88
N ARG A 158 -6.06 18.42 -6.39
CA ARG A 158 -5.43 17.26 -5.75
C ARG A 158 -5.66 16.00 -6.54
N ILE A 159 -4.62 15.17 -6.63
CA ILE A 159 -4.70 13.81 -7.15
C ILE A 159 -4.63 12.84 -5.98
N CYS A 160 -5.51 11.84 -6.00
CA CYS A 160 -5.61 10.81 -4.98
C CYS A 160 -4.87 9.54 -5.39
N PHE A 161 -4.20 8.91 -4.43
CA PHE A 161 -3.47 7.66 -4.62
C PHE A 161 -3.84 6.66 -3.54
N ARG A 162 -4.06 5.41 -3.92
CA ARG A 162 -4.08 4.29 -2.99
C ARG A 162 -2.67 3.94 -2.58
N LEU A 163 -2.49 3.59 -1.32
CA LEU A 163 -1.19 3.28 -0.75
C LEU A 163 -1.05 1.79 -0.44
N GLY A 164 0.10 1.22 -0.79
CA GLY A 164 0.53 -0.07 -0.28
C GLY A 164 1.33 0.08 1.03
N TYR A 165 1.79 -1.05 1.56
CA TYR A 165 2.40 -1.13 2.89
C TYR A 165 3.61 -0.19 3.07
N PHE A 166 4.56 -0.20 2.13
CA PHE A 166 5.76 0.64 2.23
C PHE A 166 5.45 2.12 2.04
N ALA A 167 4.48 2.45 1.17
CA ALA A 167 4.01 3.82 1.00
C ALA A 167 3.40 4.35 2.29
N VAL A 168 2.52 3.58 2.95
CA VAL A 168 1.94 3.95 4.25
C VAL A 168 3.02 4.09 5.32
N MET A 169 3.95 3.13 5.43
CA MET A 169 5.04 3.21 6.41
C MET A 169 5.83 4.52 6.29
N ARG A 170 6.20 4.89 5.07
CA ARG A 170 6.98 6.11 4.82
C ARG A 170 6.14 7.36 5.06
N ALA A 171 4.90 7.41 4.56
CA ALA A 171 4.00 8.54 4.74
C ALA A 171 3.72 8.81 6.23
N PHE A 172 3.55 7.76 7.05
CA PHE A 172 3.32 7.93 8.48
C PHE A 172 4.53 8.48 9.24
N THR A 173 5.75 8.24 8.76
CA THR A 173 6.98 8.75 9.37
C THR A 173 7.40 10.12 8.85
N SER A 174 6.88 10.55 7.68
CA SER A 174 7.17 11.88 7.14
C SER A 174 6.48 12.96 7.98
N LYS A 175 7.24 13.98 8.35
CA LYS A 175 6.73 15.17 9.02
C LYS A 175 5.99 16.14 8.10
N TYR A 176 6.12 15.96 6.79
CA TYR A 176 5.49 16.79 5.76
C TYR A 176 4.13 16.27 5.32
N VAL A 177 3.82 15.03 5.65
CA VAL A 177 2.50 14.43 5.36
C VAL A 177 1.60 14.64 6.58
N GLU A 178 0.51 15.37 6.38
CA GLU A 178 -0.56 15.49 7.37
C GLU A 178 -1.35 14.18 7.45
N LYS A 179 -1.73 13.76 8.66
CA LYS A 179 -2.52 12.55 8.90
C LYS A 179 -3.92 12.97 9.30
N ILE A 180 -4.87 12.75 8.40
CA ILE A 180 -6.29 13.03 8.62
C ILE A 180 -6.99 11.70 8.89
N TYR A 181 -7.78 11.65 9.95
CA TYR A 181 -8.54 10.45 10.34
C TYR A 181 -10.02 10.71 10.12
N GLU A 182 -10.60 10.01 9.18
CA GLU A 182 -12.04 10.03 8.93
C GLU A 182 -12.72 8.92 9.72
N LYS A 183 -13.77 9.26 10.45
CA LYS A 183 -14.64 8.26 11.07
C LYS A 183 -15.67 7.83 10.03
N GLN A 184 -15.54 6.64 9.52
CA GLN A 184 -16.68 6.00 8.86
C GLN A 184 -17.70 5.62 9.95
N GLU A 185 -18.92 6.13 9.87
CA GLU A 185 -20.05 5.55 10.57
C GLU A 185 -20.28 4.17 9.94
N ILE A 186 -19.78 3.13 10.59
CA ILE A 186 -20.13 1.77 10.24
C ILE A 186 -21.62 1.68 10.54
N GLU A 187 -22.48 1.72 9.51
CA GLU A 187 -23.86 1.29 9.65
C GLU A 187 -23.81 -0.11 10.28
N LYS A 188 -24.34 -0.20 11.48
CA LYS A 188 -24.53 -1.47 12.18
C LYS A 188 -25.61 -2.25 11.41
N GLU A 189 -25.25 -2.78 10.26
CA GLU A 189 -25.99 -3.86 9.68
C GLU A 189 -26.00 -5.00 10.69
N LYS A 190 -27.20 -5.38 11.06
CA LYS A 190 -27.53 -6.45 11.98
C LYS A 190 -26.84 -7.75 11.61
N ASN A 191 -25.58 -7.93 11.97
CA ASN A 191 -24.91 -9.22 11.96
C ASN A 191 -24.82 -9.81 13.39
N GLU A 192 -26.00 -9.93 14.04
CA GLU A 192 -26.13 -10.72 15.28
C GLU A 192 -25.97 -12.23 15.11
N SER A 193 -25.66 -12.70 13.87
CA SER A 193 -25.64 -14.14 13.61
C SER A 193 -24.26 -14.81 13.58
N LEU A 194 -23.15 -14.05 13.73
CA LEU A 194 -21.82 -14.62 13.56
C LEU A 194 -21.05 -14.99 14.83
N TYR A 195 -21.63 -14.77 16.01
CA TYR A 195 -20.99 -15.12 17.29
C TYR A 195 -21.87 -16.03 18.14
N LYS A 196 -22.27 -17.18 17.60
CA LYS A 196 -22.66 -18.32 18.43
C LYS A 196 -21.56 -19.36 18.33
N VAL A 197 -20.55 -19.22 19.17
CA VAL A 197 -19.66 -20.31 19.51
C VAL A 197 -20.39 -21.13 20.55
N SER A 198 -20.80 -22.32 20.18
CA SER A 198 -21.29 -23.37 21.07
C SER A 198 -20.13 -24.12 21.68
#